data_bf7daa1d8e0501d2eaf8131d36cefe20
#
_entry.id   bf7daa1d8e0501d2eaf8131d36cefe20
#
_cell.length_a   1.000
_cell.length_b   1.000
_cell.length_c   1.000
_cell.angle_alpha   90.00
_cell.angle_beta   90.00
_cell.angle_gamma   90.00
#
_symmetry.space_group_name_H-M   'P 1'
#
loop_
_entity.id
_entity.type
_entity.pdbx_description
1 polymer ?
#
loop_
_entity_poly.entity_id
_entity_poly.type
_entity_poly.pdbx_seq_one_letter_code
_entity_poly.pdbx_strand_id
1 'polypeptide(L)'
;MSGIGAMLDYAVRICGQDLELFWARFLASGVADQFSRRNPRYLCGLSGTELALKVAVDTGDSLPVENAEIDIGSPEYWTGWTLAYLQWYLNRSFAELEDGGVGISDLRSIYPTLHEADLSRSLRYAEEKLAEAAVHFSLKKARKNAGLSQQELSERSGIPIRTIRAYEQRRLDLANAGAENVRNLRSVLGLPV
;
A
#
# COMPACT_ATOMS: atom_id res chain seq x y z
N MET A 1 -0.28 -15.99 5.41
CA MET A 1 -0.60 -15.46 4.07
C MET A 1 -1.99 -15.90 3.62
N SER A 2 -2.28 -17.20 3.62
CA SER A 2 -3.61 -17.73 3.25
C SER A 2 -4.78 -17.13 4.01
N GLY A 3 -4.60 -16.73 5.27
CA GLY A 3 -5.65 -16.06 6.05
C GLY A 3 -6.11 -14.73 5.44
N ILE A 4 -5.19 -13.89 4.95
CA ILE A 4 -5.54 -12.61 4.30
C ILE A 4 -6.17 -12.85 2.92
N GLY A 5 -5.65 -13.82 2.15
CA GLY A 5 -6.27 -14.20 0.88
C GLY A 5 -7.72 -14.68 1.07
N ALA A 6 -7.92 -15.62 1.99
CA ALA A 6 -9.26 -16.12 2.30
C ALA A 6 -10.20 -15.06 2.92
N MET A 7 -9.66 -14.12 3.70
CA MET A 7 -10.42 -12.99 4.24
C MET A 7 -10.98 -12.11 3.14
N LEU A 8 -10.15 -11.76 2.15
CA LEU A 8 -10.59 -10.91 1.03
C LEU A 8 -11.56 -11.66 0.09
N ASP A 9 -11.27 -12.92 -0.23
CA ASP A 9 -12.17 -13.73 -1.04
C ASP A 9 -13.55 -13.83 -0.40
N TYR A 10 -13.60 -14.08 0.91
CA TYR A 10 -14.86 -14.14 1.65
C TYR A 10 -15.59 -12.80 1.67
N ALA A 11 -14.92 -11.73 2.04
CA ALA A 11 -15.56 -10.42 2.18
C ALA A 11 -16.07 -9.87 0.85
N VAL A 12 -15.29 -10.01 -0.23
CA VAL A 12 -15.62 -9.41 -1.52
C VAL A 12 -16.47 -10.34 -2.37
N ARG A 13 -16.01 -11.55 -2.64
CA ARG A 13 -16.70 -12.47 -3.55
C ARG A 13 -17.95 -13.08 -2.93
N ILE A 14 -17.90 -13.45 -1.65
CA ILE A 14 -19.03 -14.12 -0.98
C ILE A 14 -19.99 -13.10 -0.37
N CYS A 15 -19.48 -12.14 0.39
CA CYS A 15 -20.34 -11.15 1.09
C CYS A 15 -20.62 -9.89 0.25
N GLY A 16 -20.09 -9.76 -0.98
CA GLY A 16 -20.36 -8.65 -1.89
C GLY A 16 -19.84 -7.28 -1.43
N GLN A 17 -18.81 -7.27 -0.54
CA GLN A 17 -18.21 -6.02 -0.11
C GLN A 17 -17.36 -5.39 -1.22
N ASP A 18 -17.31 -4.07 -1.24
CA ASP A 18 -16.34 -3.36 -2.07
C ASP A 18 -14.92 -3.62 -1.55
N LEU A 19 -13.99 -3.95 -2.45
CA LEU A 19 -12.63 -4.36 -2.12
C LEU A 19 -11.87 -3.26 -1.37
N GLU A 20 -11.93 -2.04 -1.89
CA GLU A 20 -11.16 -0.90 -1.35
C GLU A 20 -11.73 -0.46 0.00
N LEU A 21 -13.06 -0.42 0.11
CA LEU A 21 -13.74 -0.08 1.36
C LEU A 21 -13.46 -1.13 2.44
N PHE A 22 -13.54 -2.42 2.11
CA PHE A 22 -13.25 -3.48 3.07
C PHE A 22 -11.78 -3.47 3.49
N TRP A 23 -10.86 -3.22 2.55
CA TRP A 23 -9.45 -3.08 2.86
C TRP A 23 -9.15 -1.89 3.78
N ALA A 24 -9.78 -0.75 3.54
CA ALA A 24 -9.67 0.41 4.44
C ALA A 24 -10.17 0.08 5.85
N ARG A 25 -11.25 -0.69 5.98
CA ARG A 25 -11.73 -1.19 7.28
C ARG A 25 -10.73 -2.16 7.93
N PHE A 26 -10.13 -3.06 7.15
CA PHE A 26 -9.08 -3.95 7.67
C PHE A 26 -7.92 -3.17 8.26
N LEU A 27 -7.44 -2.12 7.58
CA LEU A 27 -6.39 -1.24 8.10
C LEU A 27 -6.83 -0.49 9.38
N ALA A 28 -8.08 -0.02 9.42
CA ALA A 28 -8.62 0.74 10.54
C ALA A 28 -8.98 -0.11 11.77
N SER A 29 -9.30 -1.40 11.59
CA SER A 29 -9.75 -2.32 12.65
C SER A 29 -8.66 -2.69 13.68
N GLY A 30 -7.40 -2.37 13.39
CA GLY A 30 -6.25 -2.84 14.16
C GLY A 30 -5.85 -4.30 13.89
N VAL A 31 -6.63 -5.06 13.11
CA VAL A 31 -6.29 -6.44 12.71
C VAL A 31 -5.01 -6.44 11.88
N ALA A 32 -4.85 -5.48 10.98
CA ALA A 32 -3.64 -5.32 10.17
C ALA A 32 -2.37 -5.16 11.02
N ASP A 33 -2.45 -4.41 12.12
CA ASP A 33 -1.33 -4.23 13.05
C ASP A 33 -0.93 -5.52 13.77
N GLN A 34 -1.90 -6.40 14.04
CA GLN A 34 -1.62 -7.70 14.65
C GLN A 34 -0.80 -8.60 13.73
N PHE A 35 -1.03 -8.54 12.41
CA PHE A 35 -0.17 -9.22 11.44
C PHE A 35 1.23 -8.65 11.42
N SER A 36 1.39 -7.33 11.42
CA SER A 36 2.68 -6.65 11.45
C SER A 36 3.48 -6.98 12.72
N ARG A 37 2.78 -7.15 13.85
CA ARG A 37 3.38 -7.59 15.14
C ARG A 37 3.58 -9.09 15.23
N ARG A 38 3.28 -9.84 14.18
CA ARG A 38 3.40 -11.30 14.11
C ARG A 38 2.63 -12.02 15.23
N ASN A 39 1.46 -11.50 15.61
CA ASN A 39 0.63 -12.11 16.65
C ASN A 39 0.12 -13.49 16.19
N PRO A 40 0.49 -14.61 16.88
CA PRO A 40 0.15 -15.96 16.44
C PRO A 40 -1.36 -16.21 16.32
N ARG A 41 -2.17 -15.56 17.14
CA ARG A 41 -3.64 -15.70 17.10
C ARG A 41 -4.19 -15.26 15.74
N TYR A 42 -3.65 -14.19 15.15
CA TYR A 42 -4.10 -13.67 13.86
C TYR A 42 -3.42 -14.37 12.67
N LEU A 43 -2.20 -14.84 12.85
CA LEU A 43 -1.47 -15.54 11.78
C LEU A 43 -1.96 -16.95 11.53
N CYS A 44 -2.32 -17.69 12.61
CA CYS A 44 -2.61 -19.13 12.56
C CYS A 44 -3.86 -19.51 13.35
N GLY A 45 -4.38 -18.63 14.21
CA GLY A 45 -5.46 -18.97 15.15
C GLY A 45 -6.86 -18.59 14.67
N LEU A 46 -6.96 -17.84 13.57
CA LEU A 46 -8.23 -17.43 12.94
C LEU A 46 -8.24 -17.84 11.47
N SER A 47 -9.37 -18.35 11.00
CA SER A 47 -9.63 -18.57 9.59
C SER A 47 -9.82 -17.23 8.85
N GLY A 48 -9.76 -17.25 7.51
CA GLY A 48 -10.03 -16.04 6.72
C GLY A 48 -11.44 -15.49 6.95
N THR A 49 -12.42 -16.37 7.07
CA THR A 49 -13.81 -15.98 7.40
C THR A 49 -13.90 -15.30 8.77
N GLU A 50 -13.29 -15.89 9.80
CA GLU A 50 -13.25 -15.28 11.13
C GLU A 50 -12.53 -13.93 11.15
N LEU A 51 -11.47 -13.78 10.35
CA LEU A 51 -10.80 -12.49 10.18
C LEU A 51 -11.73 -11.46 9.53
N ALA A 52 -12.47 -11.84 8.48
CA ALA A 52 -13.41 -10.94 7.82
C ALA A 52 -14.53 -10.49 8.76
N LEU A 53 -15.13 -11.43 9.50
CA LEU A 53 -16.16 -11.13 10.50
C LEU A 53 -15.62 -10.22 11.60
N LYS A 54 -14.40 -10.47 12.07
CA LYS A 54 -13.76 -9.63 13.08
C LYS A 54 -13.52 -8.21 12.59
N VAL A 55 -13.01 -8.03 11.36
CA VAL A 55 -12.84 -6.69 10.75
C VAL A 55 -14.17 -5.95 10.72
N ALA A 56 -15.26 -6.59 10.28
CA ALA A 56 -16.56 -5.98 10.23
C ALA A 56 -17.01 -5.53 11.63
N VAL A 57 -16.98 -6.42 12.62
CA VAL A 57 -17.39 -6.12 14.01
C VAL A 57 -16.55 -4.98 14.60
N ASP A 58 -15.23 -5.02 14.44
CA ASP A 58 -14.33 -4.02 15.01
C ASP A 58 -14.52 -2.63 14.35
N THR A 59 -15.12 -2.58 13.16
CA THR A 59 -15.44 -1.32 12.44
C THR A 59 -16.93 -0.95 12.46
N GLY A 60 -17.70 -1.59 13.33
CA GLY A 60 -19.12 -1.27 13.53
C GLY A 60 -20.05 -1.75 12.43
N ASP A 61 -19.64 -2.76 11.66
CA ASP A 61 -20.41 -3.37 10.58
C ASP A 61 -20.66 -4.87 10.88
N SER A 62 -21.43 -5.54 10.02
CA SER A 62 -21.69 -6.97 10.10
C SER A 62 -21.62 -7.60 8.72
N LEU A 63 -21.05 -8.79 8.65
CA LEU A 63 -21.10 -9.62 7.45
C LEU A 63 -22.02 -10.82 7.69
N PRO A 64 -22.70 -11.33 6.66
CA PRO A 64 -23.44 -12.57 6.77
C PRO A 64 -22.47 -13.72 7.12
N VAL A 65 -22.91 -14.65 7.93
CA VAL A 65 -22.14 -15.87 8.22
C VAL A 65 -22.59 -16.92 7.21
N GLU A 66 -21.84 -17.03 6.13
CA GLU A 66 -22.11 -17.99 5.07
C GLU A 66 -21.05 -19.10 5.07
N ASN A 67 -21.53 -20.34 4.92
CA ASN A 67 -20.65 -21.49 4.75
C ASN A 67 -20.35 -21.67 3.26
N ALA A 68 -19.47 -20.82 2.72
CA ALA A 68 -19.08 -20.85 1.32
C ALA A 68 -17.64 -21.28 1.17
N GLU A 69 -17.34 -21.92 0.06
CA GLU A 69 -15.99 -22.37 -0.28
C GLU A 69 -15.14 -21.17 -0.73
N ILE A 70 -13.95 -21.07 -0.14
CA ILE A 70 -12.94 -20.08 -0.51
C ILE A 70 -12.31 -20.49 -1.85
N ASP A 71 -12.34 -19.58 -2.81
CA ASP A 71 -11.69 -19.79 -4.10
C ASP A 71 -10.25 -19.28 -4.07
N ILE A 72 -9.31 -20.20 -3.92
CA ILE A 72 -7.88 -19.89 -3.90
C ILE A 72 -7.34 -19.36 -5.23
N GLY A 73 -8.08 -19.53 -6.33
CA GLY A 73 -7.76 -18.99 -7.66
C GLY A 73 -8.37 -17.63 -7.91
N SER A 74 -9.19 -17.11 -7.01
CA SER A 74 -9.84 -15.81 -7.20
C SER A 74 -8.82 -14.65 -7.19
N PRO A 75 -9.12 -13.59 -7.93
CA PRO A 75 -8.29 -12.37 -7.90
C PRO A 75 -8.17 -11.78 -6.49
N GLU A 76 -9.22 -11.87 -5.69
CA GLU A 76 -9.30 -11.38 -4.32
C GLU A 76 -8.38 -12.19 -3.40
N TYR A 77 -8.42 -13.51 -3.51
CA TYR A 77 -7.52 -14.38 -2.75
C TYR A 77 -6.06 -14.11 -3.10
N TRP A 78 -5.73 -14.10 -4.41
CA TRP A 78 -4.37 -13.85 -4.88
C TRP A 78 -3.84 -12.49 -4.39
N THR A 79 -4.66 -11.44 -4.48
CA THR A 79 -4.28 -10.10 -4.06
C THR A 79 -3.97 -10.05 -2.57
N GLY A 80 -4.83 -10.61 -1.72
CA GLY A 80 -4.61 -10.66 -0.27
C GLY A 80 -3.42 -11.52 0.12
N TRP A 81 -3.26 -12.68 -0.53
CA TRP A 81 -2.14 -13.56 -0.29
C TRP A 81 -0.80 -12.90 -0.66
N THR A 82 -0.77 -12.23 -1.82
CA THR A 82 0.42 -11.53 -2.31
C THR A 82 0.78 -10.34 -1.41
N LEU A 83 -0.19 -9.54 -0.97
CA LEU A 83 0.04 -8.46 0.01
C LEU A 83 0.63 -9.00 1.31
N ALA A 84 0.08 -10.10 1.84
CA ALA A 84 0.59 -10.71 3.06
C ALA A 84 2.01 -11.27 2.88
N TYR A 85 2.33 -11.80 1.69
CA TYR A 85 3.68 -12.22 1.35
C TYR A 85 4.65 -11.05 1.30
N LEU A 86 4.29 -9.97 0.60
CA LEU A 86 5.11 -8.77 0.49
C LEU A 86 5.32 -8.10 1.85
N GLN A 87 4.28 -8.02 2.67
CA GLN A 87 4.33 -7.52 4.04
C GLN A 87 5.38 -8.27 4.88
N TRP A 88 5.33 -9.61 4.81
CA TRP A 88 6.25 -10.46 5.54
C TRP A 88 7.68 -10.39 5.01
N TYR A 89 7.86 -10.48 3.68
CA TYR A 89 9.16 -10.55 3.03
C TYR A 89 9.92 -9.21 3.16
N LEU A 90 9.25 -8.10 2.91
CA LEU A 90 9.84 -6.77 2.96
C LEU A 90 9.92 -6.22 4.39
N ASN A 91 9.38 -6.95 5.38
CA ASN A 91 9.29 -6.53 6.79
C ASN A 91 8.68 -5.13 6.95
N ARG A 92 7.57 -4.88 6.25
CA ARG A 92 6.80 -3.64 6.30
C ARG A 92 5.40 -3.91 6.83
N SER A 93 4.74 -2.88 7.37
CA SER A 93 3.30 -2.95 7.65
C SER A 93 2.48 -2.84 6.36
N PHE A 94 1.21 -3.25 6.41
CA PHE A 94 0.29 -3.05 5.29
C PHE A 94 0.09 -1.56 4.97
N ALA A 95 0.03 -0.71 5.99
CA ALA A 95 -0.06 0.74 5.81
C ALA A 95 1.18 1.33 5.11
N GLU A 96 2.38 0.85 5.44
CA GLU A 96 3.61 1.27 4.75
C GLU A 96 3.66 0.81 3.30
N LEU A 97 3.11 -0.36 2.98
CA LEU A 97 2.97 -0.83 1.60
C LEU A 97 1.98 0.05 0.83
N GLU A 98 0.82 0.34 1.42
CA GLU A 98 -0.21 1.22 0.85
C GLU A 98 0.36 2.62 0.56
N ASP A 99 1.00 3.24 1.56
CA ASP A 99 1.66 4.54 1.43
C ASP A 99 2.77 4.53 0.37
N GLY A 100 3.40 3.39 0.18
CA GLY A 100 4.44 3.15 -0.82
C GLY A 100 3.93 2.89 -2.24
N GLY A 101 2.61 2.87 -2.47
CA GLY A 101 2.02 2.59 -3.78
C GLY A 101 2.01 1.11 -4.14
N VAL A 102 2.00 0.25 -3.12
CA VAL A 102 1.80 -1.21 -3.22
C VAL A 102 0.55 -1.57 -2.42
N GLY A 103 -0.55 -0.96 -2.80
CA GLY A 103 -1.83 -1.13 -2.15
C GLY A 103 -2.69 -2.24 -2.75
N ILE A 104 -3.90 -2.36 -2.18
CA ILE A 104 -4.86 -3.38 -2.60
C ILE A 104 -5.26 -3.22 -4.07
N SER A 105 -5.54 -1.99 -4.51
CA SER A 105 -5.94 -1.66 -5.88
C SER A 105 -4.81 -1.85 -6.88
N ASP A 106 -3.56 -1.51 -6.48
CA ASP A 106 -2.38 -1.70 -7.31
C ASP A 106 -2.20 -3.18 -7.64
N LEU A 107 -2.17 -4.04 -6.62
CA LEU A 107 -2.00 -5.49 -6.82
C LEU A 107 -3.20 -6.10 -7.55
N ARG A 108 -4.43 -5.67 -7.24
CA ARG A 108 -5.62 -6.15 -7.96
C ARG A 108 -5.55 -5.84 -9.45
N SER A 109 -5.02 -4.67 -9.83
CA SER A 109 -4.89 -4.25 -11.21
C SER A 109 -3.89 -5.09 -12.03
N ILE A 110 -2.82 -5.58 -11.38
CA ILE A 110 -1.78 -6.39 -12.03
C ILE A 110 -2.04 -7.91 -11.95
N TYR A 111 -3.13 -8.34 -11.29
CA TYR A 111 -3.52 -9.73 -11.22
C TYR A 111 -3.50 -10.44 -12.59
N PRO A 112 -4.11 -9.90 -13.67
CA PRO A 112 -4.15 -10.59 -14.96
C PRO A 112 -2.76 -10.90 -15.54
N THR A 113 -1.74 -10.14 -15.11
CA THR A 113 -0.36 -10.26 -15.63
C THR A 113 0.54 -11.11 -14.73
N LEU A 114 0.31 -11.09 -13.41
CA LEU A 114 1.25 -11.65 -12.45
C LEU A 114 0.73 -12.87 -11.68
N HIS A 115 -0.56 -13.22 -11.78
CA HIS A 115 -1.10 -14.33 -10.97
C HIS A 115 -0.50 -15.70 -11.30
N GLU A 116 -0.08 -15.93 -12.53
CA GLU A 116 0.62 -17.15 -12.97
C GLU A 116 2.15 -17.00 -12.98
N ALA A 117 2.65 -15.80 -12.68
CA ALA A 117 4.07 -15.52 -12.73
C ALA A 117 4.77 -15.97 -11.43
N ASP A 118 6.10 -16.16 -11.52
CA ASP A 118 6.94 -16.38 -10.34
C ASP A 118 6.82 -15.20 -9.36
N LEU A 119 6.78 -15.50 -8.07
CA LEU A 119 6.66 -14.51 -6.99
C LEU A 119 7.74 -13.42 -7.01
N SER A 120 8.90 -13.71 -7.58
CA SER A 120 9.96 -12.73 -7.75
C SER A 120 9.53 -11.53 -8.59
N ARG A 121 8.55 -11.70 -9.49
CA ARG A 121 8.00 -10.60 -10.29
C ARG A 121 7.13 -9.67 -9.46
N SER A 122 6.30 -10.21 -8.59
CA SER A 122 5.50 -9.41 -7.64
C SER A 122 6.41 -8.69 -6.65
N LEU A 123 7.47 -9.33 -6.19
CA LEU A 123 8.47 -8.73 -5.33
C LEU A 123 9.17 -7.55 -6.02
N ARG A 124 9.66 -7.75 -7.24
CA ARG A 124 10.33 -6.69 -8.02
C ARG A 124 9.40 -5.51 -8.25
N TYR A 125 8.16 -5.76 -8.65
CA TYR A 125 7.14 -4.71 -8.78
C TYR A 125 7.00 -3.89 -7.50
N ALA A 126 6.90 -4.57 -6.35
CA ALA A 126 6.77 -3.90 -5.07
C ALA A 126 8.03 -3.10 -4.70
N GLU A 127 9.22 -3.64 -4.92
CA GLU A 127 10.49 -2.95 -4.65
C GLU A 127 10.64 -1.70 -5.51
N GLU A 128 10.32 -1.76 -6.80
CA GLU A 128 10.33 -0.63 -7.72
C GLU A 128 9.37 0.48 -7.25
N LYS A 129 8.12 0.12 -6.91
CA LYS A 129 7.12 1.05 -6.40
C LYS A 129 7.53 1.71 -5.09
N LEU A 130 8.04 0.93 -4.15
CA LEU A 130 8.52 1.43 -2.86
C LEU A 130 9.74 2.35 -3.02
N ALA A 131 10.64 2.06 -3.97
CA ALA A 131 11.78 2.92 -4.28
C ALA A 131 11.30 4.26 -4.87
N GLU A 132 10.38 4.24 -5.84
CA GLU A 132 9.75 5.44 -6.39
C GLU A 132 9.08 6.26 -5.28
N ALA A 133 8.29 5.61 -4.42
CA ALA A 133 7.62 6.25 -3.31
C ALA A 133 8.60 6.86 -2.29
N ALA A 134 9.73 6.21 -2.02
CA ALA A 134 10.74 6.71 -1.10
C ALA A 134 11.32 8.04 -1.60
N VAL A 135 11.55 8.19 -2.92
CA VAL A 135 12.00 9.44 -3.52
C VAL A 135 10.96 10.55 -3.34
N HIS A 136 9.67 10.25 -3.63
CA HIS A 136 8.58 11.22 -3.51
C HIS A 136 8.25 11.59 -2.04
N PHE A 137 8.25 10.61 -1.15
CA PHE A 137 8.09 10.83 0.28
C PHE A 137 9.22 11.68 0.84
N SER A 138 10.44 11.50 0.31
CA SER A 138 11.61 12.29 0.65
C SER A 138 11.39 13.79 0.35
N LEU A 139 10.85 14.17 -0.82
CA LEU A 139 10.63 15.58 -1.17
C LEU A 139 9.61 16.25 -0.22
N LYS A 140 8.44 15.67 -0.02
CA LYS A 140 7.42 16.19 0.89
C LYS A 140 7.91 16.27 2.34
N LYS A 141 8.62 15.23 2.80
CA LYS A 141 9.19 15.16 4.14
C LYS A 141 10.32 16.19 4.30
N ALA A 142 11.24 16.27 3.33
CA ALA A 142 12.34 17.23 3.35
C ALA A 142 11.79 18.67 3.36
N ARG A 143 10.78 18.98 2.54
CA ARG A 143 10.11 20.28 2.55
C ARG A 143 9.50 20.62 3.91
N LYS A 144 8.75 19.67 4.50
CA LYS A 144 8.14 19.88 5.83
C LYS A 144 9.19 20.06 6.92
N ASN A 145 10.27 19.29 6.87
CA ASN A 145 11.38 19.40 7.82
C ASN A 145 12.11 20.76 7.68
N ALA A 146 12.16 21.31 6.45
CA ALA A 146 12.66 22.65 6.19
C ALA A 146 11.65 23.75 6.57
N GLY A 147 10.48 23.41 7.08
CA GLY A 147 9.43 24.37 7.47
C GLY A 147 8.78 25.10 6.31
N LEU A 148 8.91 24.57 5.07
CA LEU A 148 8.45 25.25 3.86
C LEU A 148 7.05 24.79 3.45
N SER A 149 6.22 25.73 2.98
CA SER A 149 5.02 25.46 2.18
C SER A 149 5.41 25.02 0.76
N GLN A 150 4.48 24.44 0.01
CA GLN A 150 4.72 24.15 -1.41
C GLN A 150 4.98 25.40 -2.25
N GLN A 151 4.34 26.51 -1.88
CA GLN A 151 4.54 27.81 -2.52
C GLN A 151 5.95 28.33 -2.29
N GLU A 152 6.42 28.35 -1.03
CA GLU A 152 7.78 28.80 -0.68
C GLU A 152 8.86 27.92 -1.32
N LEU A 153 8.64 26.61 -1.38
CA LEU A 153 9.57 25.71 -2.09
C LEU A 153 9.61 26.03 -3.58
N SER A 154 8.46 26.32 -4.19
CA SER A 154 8.38 26.75 -5.60
C SER A 154 9.16 28.02 -5.86
N GLU A 155 8.94 29.05 -5.05
CA GLU A 155 9.61 30.35 -5.17
C GLU A 155 11.11 30.25 -4.99
N ARG A 156 11.57 29.51 -3.99
CA ARG A 156 13.01 29.36 -3.69
C ARG A 156 13.74 28.44 -4.67
N SER A 157 13.07 27.41 -5.18
CA SER A 157 13.69 26.48 -6.13
C SER A 157 13.59 26.89 -7.59
N GLY A 158 12.72 27.87 -7.90
CA GLY A 158 12.39 28.26 -9.28
C GLY A 158 11.55 27.25 -10.04
N ILE A 159 11.08 26.18 -9.36
CA ILE A 159 10.27 25.12 -9.97
C ILE A 159 8.79 25.47 -9.85
N PRO A 160 8.01 25.44 -10.93
CA PRO A 160 6.59 25.75 -10.87
C PRO A 160 5.85 24.92 -9.81
N ILE A 161 4.97 25.55 -9.03
CA ILE A 161 4.23 24.89 -7.94
C ILE A 161 3.43 23.67 -8.41
N ARG A 162 2.90 23.72 -9.65
CA ARG A 162 2.23 22.55 -10.25
C ARG A 162 3.15 21.34 -10.41
N THR A 163 4.43 21.60 -10.70
CA THR A 163 5.46 20.55 -10.85
C THR A 163 5.84 20.00 -9.48
N ILE A 164 6.00 20.84 -8.46
CA ILE A 164 6.23 20.38 -7.08
C ILE A 164 5.06 19.54 -6.58
N ARG A 165 3.82 19.97 -6.82
CA ARG A 165 2.63 19.18 -6.48
C ARG A 165 2.59 17.85 -7.22
N ALA A 166 2.96 17.84 -8.51
CA ALA A 166 3.00 16.62 -9.32
C ALA A 166 4.05 15.62 -8.79
N TYR A 167 5.22 16.10 -8.37
CA TYR A 167 6.22 15.27 -7.70
C TYR A 167 5.71 14.72 -6.36
N GLU A 168 5.14 15.58 -5.48
CA GLU A 168 4.60 15.16 -4.19
C GLU A 168 3.37 14.23 -4.30
N GLN A 169 2.62 14.31 -5.41
CA GLN A 169 1.43 13.49 -5.71
C GLN A 169 1.73 12.29 -6.61
N ARG A 170 3.00 11.97 -6.86
CA ARG A 170 3.43 10.85 -7.70
C ARG A 170 2.94 10.90 -9.16
N ARG A 171 2.57 12.07 -9.67
CA ARG A 171 2.20 12.26 -11.08
C ARG A 171 3.40 12.46 -11.99
N LEU A 172 4.51 12.87 -11.43
CA LEU A 172 5.81 13.00 -12.08
C LEU A 172 6.86 12.36 -11.19
N ASP A 173 7.77 11.63 -11.81
CA ASP A 173 8.89 11.02 -11.13
C ASP A 173 10.04 12.02 -10.96
N LEU A 174 10.47 12.21 -9.71
CA LEU A 174 11.59 13.09 -9.38
C LEU A 174 12.93 12.52 -9.88
N ALA A 175 13.05 11.20 -10.04
CA ALA A 175 14.24 10.58 -10.60
C ALA A 175 14.45 10.95 -12.08
N ASN A 176 13.36 11.22 -12.79
CA ASN A 176 13.37 11.69 -14.18
C ASN A 176 13.37 13.23 -14.30
N ALA A 177 13.47 13.95 -13.17
CA ALA A 177 13.58 15.40 -13.19
C ALA A 177 14.90 15.85 -13.81
N GLY A 178 14.87 16.95 -14.56
CA GLY A 178 16.10 17.52 -15.09
C GLY A 178 17.11 17.82 -13.97
N ALA A 179 18.39 17.56 -14.23
CA ALA A 179 19.47 17.68 -13.25
C ALA A 179 19.50 19.07 -12.55
N GLU A 180 19.04 20.10 -13.21
CA GLU A 180 18.91 21.45 -12.65
C GLU A 180 17.83 21.50 -11.56
N ASN A 181 16.66 20.94 -11.81
CA ASN A 181 15.58 20.88 -10.82
C ASN A 181 15.99 20.11 -9.56
N VAL A 182 16.70 19.01 -9.74
CA VAL A 182 17.21 18.21 -8.61
C VAL A 182 18.22 19.02 -7.80
N ARG A 183 19.15 19.71 -8.45
CA ARG A 183 20.13 20.59 -7.75
C ARG A 183 19.46 21.71 -6.98
N ASN A 184 18.49 22.39 -7.59
CA ASN A 184 17.75 23.49 -6.96
C ASN A 184 16.98 22.99 -5.72
N LEU A 185 16.30 21.85 -5.82
CA LEU A 185 15.58 21.26 -4.68
C LEU A 185 16.56 20.88 -3.55
N ARG A 186 17.68 20.26 -3.87
CA ARG A 186 18.69 19.90 -2.86
C ARG A 186 19.26 21.13 -2.17
N SER A 187 19.59 22.17 -2.92
CA SER A 187 20.10 23.43 -2.38
C SER A 187 19.11 24.09 -1.42
N VAL A 188 17.83 24.20 -1.80
CA VAL A 188 16.78 24.84 -0.97
C VAL A 188 16.45 24.02 0.28
N LEU A 189 16.54 22.67 0.17
CA LEU A 189 16.18 21.76 1.26
C LEU A 189 17.37 21.39 2.15
N GLY A 190 18.57 21.92 1.89
CA GLY A 190 19.77 21.61 2.66
C GLY A 190 20.22 20.14 2.56
N LEU A 191 19.93 19.49 1.42
CA LEU A 191 20.32 18.11 1.19
C LEU A 191 21.73 18.03 0.55
N PRO A 192 22.55 17.03 0.90
CA PRO A 192 23.87 16.88 0.29
C PRO A 192 23.77 16.71 -1.22
N VAL A 193 24.71 17.34 -1.94
CA VAL A 193 24.80 17.33 -3.43
C VAL A 193 25.20 15.96 -3.95
#